data_3549817faee2474f39771b0664a81d08
#
_entry.id   3549817faee2474f39771b0664a81d08
#
_cell.length_a   1.000
_cell.length_b   1.000
_cell.length_c   1.000
_cell.angle_alpha   90.00
_cell.angle_beta   90.00
_cell.angle_gamma   90.00
#
_symmetry.space_group_name_H-M   'P 1'
#
loop_
_entity.id
_entity.type
_entity.pdbx_description
1 polymer ?
#
loop_
_entity_poly.entity_id
_entity_poly.type
_entity_poly.pdbx_seq_one_letter_code
_entity_poly.pdbx_strand_id
1 'polypeptide(L)'
;GKSCVQMPISYVMEDIRKRDRENLAREKAWKDEVTRKGANKDKRKRPENLVIQEIDADMTNPAFVMRTAEAQEHFLYTSLNEIDQFDALRGQGNQQFRIMCLAFDPANQYGQTRVGTSSVTERVTIRFNWNASTTIQKGLRYFSRVLTDGPISRINFCTIPEREIGAEMPVYGYYGDDFREALRPYIENLCKTSGLVECEQAFQLALKLKEENADFARMTQNRIYENLSFRANVIAYLKACVLYVANGCKWEPEMDEFIRWSLRYDLYCKMRFFGDAIAKAEDGGVKSSRRGPANLLQLLPDEFSYQEAMAIRLEYGLGQKGTRVMINNWVHRGYIERKSFQSASQAKTDVNFSNVSFENTYFIKLKYRKDGINIEKNC
;
A
#
# COMPACT_ATOMS: atom_id res chain seq x y z
N GLY A 1 -3.53 21.77 -4.23
CA GLY A 1 -3.23 20.45 -4.78
C GLY A 1 -4.28 19.39 -4.64
N LYS A 2 -5.03 19.29 -3.51
CA LYS A 2 -6.04 18.23 -3.31
C LYS A 2 -7.12 18.21 -4.42
N SER A 3 -7.60 19.38 -4.82
CA SER A 3 -8.66 19.51 -5.84
C SER A 3 -8.23 19.02 -7.23
N CYS A 4 -6.95 19.16 -7.58
CA CYS A 4 -6.45 18.70 -8.87
C CYS A 4 -6.54 17.18 -9.03
N VAL A 5 -6.35 16.43 -7.95
CA VAL A 5 -6.48 14.96 -7.95
C VAL A 5 -7.95 14.52 -8.10
N GLN A 6 -8.90 15.34 -7.64
CA GLN A 6 -10.33 15.01 -7.72
C GLN A 6 -10.87 15.11 -9.16
N MET A 7 -10.26 15.91 -10.03
CA MET A 7 -10.75 16.06 -11.40
C MET A 7 -10.65 14.79 -12.23
N PRO A 8 -9.48 14.14 -12.35
CA PRO A 8 -9.38 12.84 -13.05
C PRO A 8 -10.34 11.80 -12.48
N ILE A 9 -10.50 11.73 -11.16
CA ILE A 9 -11.45 10.81 -10.51
C ILE A 9 -12.88 11.13 -10.95
N SER A 10 -13.24 12.42 -11.06
CA SER A 10 -14.57 12.82 -11.49
C SER A 10 -14.89 12.37 -12.93
N TYR A 11 -13.88 12.37 -13.82
CA TYR A 11 -14.05 11.88 -15.18
C TYR A 11 -14.24 10.36 -15.22
N VAL A 12 -13.47 9.61 -14.43
CA VAL A 12 -13.64 8.15 -14.30
C VAL A 12 -15.02 7.78 -13.76
N MET A 13 -15.54 8.57 -12.83
CA MET A 13 -16.83 8.31 -12.16
C MET A 13 -18.05 8.92 -12.86
N GLU A 14 -17.89 9.58 -14.00
CA GLU A 14 -18.94 10.38 -14.63
C GLU A 14 -20.20 9.57 -14.96
N ASP A 15 -20.05 8.44 -15.64
CA ASP A 15 -21.17 7.60 -16.05
C ASP A 15 -21.85 6.94 -14.83
N ILE A 16 -21.04 6.56 -13.83
CA ILE A 16 -21.54 6.02 -12.56
C ILE A 16 -22.39 7.07 -11.84
N ARG A 17 -21.87 8.30 -11.70
CA ARG A 17 -22.60 9.41 -11.06
C ARG A 17 -23.88 9.80 -11.77
N LYS A 18 -23.90 9.66 -13.09
CA LYS A 18 -25.13 9.91 -13.86
C LYS A 18 -26.21 8.90 -13.48
N ARG A 19 -25.89 7.61 -13.50
CA ARG A 19 -26.81 6.55 -13.08
C ARG A 19 -27.22 6.68 -11.61
N ASP A 20 -26.27 6.96 -10.74
CA ASP A 20 -26.52 7.12 -9.30
C ASP A 20 -27.50 8.27 -9.03
N ARG A 21 -27.40 9.40 -9.74
CA ARG A 21 -28.35 10.51 -9.64
C ARG A 21 -29.78 10.09 -10.00
N GLU A 22 -29.96 9.29 -11.05
CA GLU A 22 -31.25 8.79 -11.44
C GLU A 22 -31.84 7.86 -10.37
N ASN A 23 -31.05 6.95 -9.83
CA ASN A 23 -31.47 6.03 -8.77
C ASN A 23 -31.74 6.74 -7.43
N LEU A 24 -30.92 7.73 -7.06
CA LEU A 24 -31.17 8.59 -5.90
C LEU A 24 -32.46 9.38 -6.03
N ALA A 25 -32.77 9.90 -7.22
CA ALA A 25 -34.03 10.60 -7.48
C ALA A 25 -35.24 9.65 -7.29
N ARG A 26 -35.15 8.42 -7.78
CA ARG A 26 -36.19 7.37 -7.57
C ARG A 26 -36.38 7.04 -6.08
N GLU A 27 -35.28 6.87 -5.36
CA GLU A 27 -35.33 6.60 -3.92
C GLU A 27 -35.92 7.78 -3.14
N LYS A 28 -35.55 9.00 -3.49
CA LYS A 28 -36.09 10.22 -2.88
C LYS A 28 -37.59 10.35 -3.13
N ALA A 29 -38.03 10.19 -4.37
CA ALA A 29 -39.48 10.23 -4.71
C ALA A 29 -40.29 9.21 -3.89
N TRP A 30 -39.75 8.00 -3.73
CA TRP A 30 -40.40 7.00 -2.87
C TRP A 30 -40.48 7.44 -1.39
N LYS A 31 -39.38 7.95 -0.84
CA LYS A 31 -39.33 8.46 0.54
C LYS A 31 -40.34 9.59 0.76
N ASP A 32 -40.39 10.54 -0.16
CA ASP A 32 -41.31 11.68 -0.10
C ASP A 32 -42.77 11.24 -0.13
N GLU A 33 -43.13 10.26 -0.96
CA GLU A 33 -44.48 9.71 -1.01
C GLU A 33 -44.85 8.94 0.24
N VAL A 34 -43.98 8.09 0.79
CA VAL A 34 -44.20 7.36 2.05
C VAL A 34 -44.39 8.32 3.22
N THR A 35 -43.58 9.38 3.27
CA THR A 35 -43.67 10.39 4.32
C THR A 35 -44.98 11.19 4.27
N ARG A 36 -45.44 11.58 3.06
CA ARG A 36 -46.69 12.32 2.88
C ARG A 36 -47.93 11.57 3.38
N LYS A 37 -47.91 10.24 3.26
CA LYS A 37 -49.08 9.39 3.63
C LYS A 37 -49.02 8.87 5.07
N GLY A 38 -48.02 9.24 5.83
CA GLY A 38 -47.78 8.74 7.17
C GLY A 38 -47.11 7.37 7.13
N ALA A 39 -45.86 7.29 7.58
CA ALA A 39 -44.96 6.14 7.47
C ALA A 39 -45.56 4.79 7.95
N ASN A 40 -46.53 4.82 8.88
CA ASN A 40 -47.19 3.61 9.39
C ASN A 40 -48.35 3.09 8.56
N LYS A 41 -48.81 3.82 7.55
CA LYS A 41 -49.99 3.45 6.72
C LYS A 41 -49.63 3.04 5.29
N ASP A 42 -48.47 3.43 4.78
CA ASP A 42 -48.05 3.11 3.43
C ASP A 42 -47.14 1.87 3.43
N LYS A 43 -47.64 0.77 2.84
CA LYS A 43 -46.92 -0.49 2.67
C LYS A 43 -46.17 -0.60 1.36
N ARG A 44 -45.96 0.51 0.63
CA ARG A 44 -45.25 0.45 -0.65
C ARG A 44 -43.80 0.02 -0.40
N LYS A 45 -43.41 -0.99 -1.17
CA LYS A 45 -42.05 -1.48 -1.17
C LYS A 45 -41.13 -0.41 -1.74
N ARG A 46 -39.93 -0.37 -1.21
CA ARG A 46 -38.83 0.42 -1.77
C ARG A 46 -38.55 0.00 -3.22
N PRO A 47 -38.22 0.94 -4.13
CA PRO A 47 -37.90 0.59 -5.50
C PRO A 47 -36.82 -0.47 -5.59
N GLU A 48 -37.02 -1.43 -6.49
CA GLU A 48 -36.02 -2.47 -6.78
C GLU A 48 -34.90 -1.93 -7.72
N ASN A 49 -33.77 -2.61 -7.76
CA ASN A 49 -32.60 -2.28 -8.62
C ASN A 49 -32.09 -0.86 -8.45
N LEU A 50 -31.95 -0.43 -7.20
CA LEU A 50 -31.33 0.84 -6.83
C LEU A 50 -29.81 0.67 -6.74
N VAL A 51 -29.14 0.49 -7.87
CA VAL A 51 -27.67 0.44 -7.91
C VAL A 51 -27.12 1.85 -7.70
N ILE A 52 -26.58 2.13 -6.53
CA ILE A 52 -25.91 3.39 -6.16
C ILE A 52 -24.53 3.02 -5.69
N GLN A 53 -23.50 3.46 -6.43
CA GLN A 53 -22.10 3.09 -6.19
C GLN A 53 -21.34 4.14 -5.43
N GLU A 54 -21.56 5.44 -5.69
CA GLU A 54 -20.91 6.49 -4.91
C GLU A 54 -21.72 6.75 -3.64
N ILE A 55 -21.07 6.54 -2.49
CA ILE A 55 -21.70 6.62 -1.17
C ILE A 55 -20.97 7.61 -0.29
N ASP A 56 -21.69 8.25 0.64
CA ASP A 56 -21.11 9.07 1.69
C ASP A 56 -20.58 8.18 2.82
N ALA A 57 -19.55 8.66 3.51
CA ALA A 57 -19.04 7.97 4.71
C ALA A 57 -20.01 8.05 5.89
N ASP A 58 -20.86 9.10 5.96
CA ASP A 58 -21.86 9.23 7.02
C ASP A 58 -23.04 8.29 6.80
N MET A 59 -22.85 7.03 7.18
CA MET A 59 -23.88 6.02 7.15
C MET A 59 -23.78 5.05 8.32
N THR A 60 -24.90 4.41 8.64
CA THR A 60 -24.90 3.32 9.61
C THR A 60 -24.41 2.02 8.97
N ASN A 61 -23.93 1.10 9.80
CA ASN A 61 -23.52 -0.22 9.33
C ASN A 61 -24.64 -0.99 8.55
N PRO A 62 -25.91 -1.01 8.98
CA PRO A 62 -26.99 -1.57 8.18
C PRO A 62 -27.14 -0.91 6.81
N ALA A 63 -26.98 0.41 6.72
CA ALA A 63 -27.06 1.13 5.47
C ALA A 63 -25.91 0.74 4.53
N PHE A 64 -24.70 0.56 5.06
CA PHE A 64 -23.55 0.08 4.27
C PHE A 64 -23.79 -1.32 3.70
N VAL A 65 -24.28 -2.25 4.54
CA VAL A 65 -24.60 -3.63 4.09
C VAL A 65 -25.71 -3.60 3.03
N MET A 66 -26.77 -2.82 3.23
CA MET A 66 -27.85 -2.68 2.26
C MET A 66 -27.36 -2.10 0.93
N ARG A 67 -26.55 -1.02 0.95
CA ARG A 67 -25.97 -0.44 -0.27
C ARG A 67 -25.07 -1.42 -1.00
N THR A 68 -24.28 -2.21 -0.26
CA THR A 68 -23.43 -3.25 -0.85
C THR A 68 -24.27 -4.34 -1.52
N ALA A 69 -25.36 -4.78 -0.90
CA ALA A 69 -26.27 -5.75 -1.48
C ALA A 69 -26.96 -5.20 -2.74
N GLU A 70 -27.45 -3.96 -2.70
CA GLU A 70 -28.10 -3.29 -3.84
C GLU A 70 -27.14 -2.99 -5.00
N ALA A 71 -25.86 -2.78 -4.71
CA ALA A 71 -24.82 -2.60 -5.72
C ALA A 71 -24.56 -3.89 -6.52
N GLN A 72 -25.02 -5.04 -6.03
CA GLN A 72 -24.87 -6.36 -6.66
C GLN A 72 -23.37 -6.68 -6.88
N GLU A 73 -22.97 -6.92 -8.12
CA GLU A 73 -21.58 -7.20 -8.48
C GLU A 73 -20.70 -5.94 -8.63
N HIS A 74 -21.28 -4.74 -8.53
CA HIS A 74 -20.53 -3.49 -8.66
C HIS A 74 -19.82 -3.13 -7.36
N PHE A 75 -18.73 -2.36 -7.46
CA PHE A 75 -18.06 -1.80 -6.30
C PHE A 75 -18.81 -0.59 -5.73
N LEU A 76 -18.64 -0.36 -4.44
CA LEU A 76 -18.95 0.91 -3.80
C LEU A 76 -17.70 1.81 -3.78
N TYR A 77 -17.90 3.11 -3.82
CA TYR A 77 -16.85 4.09 -3.80
C TYR A 77 -17.20 5.26 -2.88
N THR A 78 -16.21 5.78 -2.14
CA THR A 78 -16.34 7.04 -1.42
C THR A 78 -15.09 7.90 -1.58
N SER A 79 -15.30 9.19 -1.74
CA SER A 79 -14.23 10.20 -1.82
C SER A 79 -14.28 11.12 -0.60
N LEU A 80 -13.18 11.16 0.15
CA LEU A 80 -13.09 11.91 1.40
C LEU A 80 -12.11 13.07 1.26
N ASN A 81 -12.56 14.28 1.55
CA ASN A 81 -11.70 15.44 1.57
C ASN A 81 -10.73 15.43 2.76
N GLU A 82 -11.13 14.76 3.85
CA GLU A 82 -10.33 14.54 5.05
C GLU A 82 -10.53 13.12 5.56
N ILE A 83 -9.44 12.47 6.00
CA ILE A 83 -9.47 11.05 6.41
C ILE A 83 -10.42 10.77 7.58
N ASP A 84 -10.60 11.70 8.50
CA ASP A 84 -11.46 11.53 9.67
C ASP A 84 -12.96 11.51 9.34
N GLN A 85 -13.35 11.90 8.13
CA GLN A 85 -14.72 11.69 7.65
C GLN A 85 -15.11 10.20 7.66
N PHE A 86 -14.11 9.31 7.57
CA PHE A 86 -14.35 7.86 7.67
C PHE A 86 -14.91 7.43 9.03
N ASP A 87 -14.67 8.22 10.09
CA ASP A 87 -15.22 7.94 11.42
C ASP A 87 -16.76 8.11 11.47
N ALA A 88 -17.34 8.73 10.44
CA ALA A 88 -18.79 8.82 10.28
C ALA A 88 -19.44 7.49 9.87
N LEU A 89 -18.68 6.51 9.38
CA LEU A 89 -19.15 5.16 9.15
C LEU A 89 -19.39 4.45 10.51
N ARG A 90 -20.59 4.58 11.02
CA ARG A 90 -20.95 4.26 12.40
C ARG A 90 -21.15 2.77 12.62
N GLY A 91 -20.44 2.22 13.60
CA GLY A 91 -20.57 0.86 14.09
C GLY A 91 -19.96 0.71 15.49
N GLN A 92 -20.05 -0.48 16.07
CA GLN A 92 -19.36 -0.77 17.33
C GLN A 92 -17.86 -0.96 17.08
N GLY A 93 -17.04 -0.35 17.94
CA GLY A 93 -15.58 -0.40 17.81
C GLY A 93 -15.08 0.38 16.60
N ASN A 94 -13.88 0.08 16.17
CA ASN A 94 -13.21 0.70 15.02
C ASN A 94 -13.72 0.12 13.68
N GLN A 95 -15.02 0.21 13.42
CA GLN A 95 -15.70 -0.41 12.26
C GLN A 95 -15.11 0.02 10.93
N GLN A 96 -14.77 1.28 10.76
CA GLN A 96 -14.16 1.81 9.54
C GLN A 96 -12.84 1.11 9.19
N PHE A 97 -12.00 0.85 10.16
CA PHE A 97 -10.73 0.12 9.94
C PHE A 97 -10.95 -1.35 9.61
N ARG A 98 -11.99 -1.95 10.20
CA ARG A 98 -12.39 -3.32 9.85
C ARG A 98 -12.86 -3.41 8.40
N ILE A 99 -13.67 -2.46 7.94
CA ILE A 99 -14.12 -2.40 6.55
C ILE A 99 -12.93 -2.17 5.61
N MET A 100 -11.99 -1.28 5.94
CA MET A 100 -10.75 -1.09 5.16
C MET A 100 -9.97 -2.40 4.98
N CYS A 101 -9.87 -3.22 6.05
CA CYS A 101 -9.19 -4.51 5.98
C CYS A 101 -9.97 -5.52 5.13
N LEU A 102 -11.28 -5.60 5.29
CA LEU A 102 -12.13 -6.53 4.55
C LEU A 102 -12.22 -6.20 3.05
N ALA A 103 -12.17 -4.92 2.70
CA ALA A 103 -12.22 -4.48 1.31
C ALA A 103 -10.97 -4.85 0.49
N PHE A 104 -9.86 -5.15 1.16
CA PHE A 104 -8.59 -5.48 0.50
C PHE A 104 -8.57 -6.90 -0.09
N ASP A 105 -9.06 -7.89 0.67
CA ASP A 105 -8.99 -9.27 0.24
C ASP A 105 -10.22 -9.64 -0.61
N PRO A 106 -10.06 -10.31 -1.75
CA PRO A 106 -11.19 -10.71 -2.60
C PRO A 106 -12.10 -11.70 -1.86
N ALA A 107 -13.39 -11.65 -2.18
CA ALA A 107 -14.44 -12.51 -1.60
C ALA A 107 -14.64 -12.40 -0.08
N ASN A 108 -14.08 -11.38 0.58
CA ASN A 108 -14.37 -11.12 1.98
C ASN A 108 -15.83 -10.82 2.21
N GLN A 109 -16.46 -11.60 3.06
CA GLN A 109 -17.87 -11.46 3.40
C GLN A 109 -18.05 -10.66 4.68
N TYR A 110 -19.07 -9.83 4.65
CA TYR A 110 -19.53 -9.06 5.78
C TYR A 110 -21.04 -9.19 5.88
N GLY A 111 -21.54 -9.35 7.06
CA GLY A 111 -22.97 -9.57 7.23
C GLY A 111 -23.51 -8.95 8.49
N GLN A 112 -24.82 -8.78 8.47
CA GLN A 112 -25.57 -8.34 9.61
C GLN A 112 -26.81 -9.21 9.76
N THR A 113 -27.05 -9.71 10.96
CA THR A 113 -28.25 -10.46 11.32
C THR A 113 -29.06 -9.69 12.33
N ARG A 114 -30.30 -9.37 12.01
CA ARG A 114 -31.22 -8.67 12.88
C ARG A 114 -32.57 -9.38 12.85
N VAL A 115 -33.26 -9.47 13.97
CA VAL A 115 -34.52 -10.20 14.11
C VAL A 115 -35.76 -9.34 13.83
N GLY A 116 -35.61 -8.02 13.81
CA GLY A 116 -36.72 -7.08 13.58
C GLY A 116 -37.20 -7.08 12.13
N THR A 117 -38.50 -6.98 11.92
CA THR A 117 -39.17 -7.07 10.60
C THR A 117 -38.76 -5.98 9.59
N SER A 118 -38.23 -4.85 10.05
CA SER A 118 -37.74 -3.72 9.23
C SER A 118 -36.21 -3.62 9.22
N SER A 119 -35.50 -4.61 9.73
CA SER A 119 -34.06 -4.58 9.84
C SER A 119 -33.37 -5.32 8.68
N VAL A 120 -32.19 -4.83 8.34
CA VAL A 120 -31.35 -5.45 7.32
C VAL A 120 -30.74 -6.75 7.86
N THR A 121 -30.98 -7.87 7.15
CA THR A 121 -30.34 -9.15 7.43
C THR A 121 -29.80 -9.67 6.10
N GLU A 122 -28.53 -9.35 5.85
CA GLU A 122 -27.85 -9.64 4.60
C GLU A 122 -26.40 -10.06 4.86
N ARG A 123 -25.86 -10.87 3.97
CA ARG A 123 -24.46 -11.20 3.89
C ARG A 123 -23.93 -10.83 2.52
N VAL A 124 -22.95 -9.94 2.48
CA VAL A 124 -22.46 -9.31 1.26
C VAL A 124 -20.97 -9.53 1.08
N THR A 125 -20.53 -9.59 -0.18
CA THR A 125 -19.10 -9.50 -0.51
C THR A 125 -18.72 -8.03 -0.61
N ILE A 126 -17.71 -7.61 0.15
CA ILE A 126 -17.26 -6.21 0.13
C ILE A 126 -16.40 -5.97 -1.10
N ARG A 127 -16.86 -5.11 -1.99
CA ARG A 127 -16.13 -4.51 -3.10
C ARG A 127 -16.15 -3.00 -2.89
N PHE A 128 -15.25 -2.49 -2.09
CA PHE A 128 -15.27 -1.10 -1.66
C PHE A 128 -13.94 -0.41 -1.94
N ASN A 129 -13.99 0.66 -2.72
CA ASN A 129 -12.87 1.52 -3.03
C ASN A 129 -13.08 2.89 -2.41
N TRP A 130 -11.99 3.52 -2.02
CA TRP A 130 -12.05 4.87 -1.46
C TRP A 130 -10.74 5.60 -1.69
N ASN A 131 -10.82 6.91 -1.70
CA ASN A 131 -9.66 7.79 -1.59
C ASN A 131 -9.91 8.84 -0.53
N ALA A 132 -8.85 9.22 0.15
CA ALA A 132 -8.89 10.30 1.14
C ALA A 132 -7.63 11.14 1.05
N SER A 133 -7.77 12.41 1.38
CA SER A 133 -6.62 13.30 1.54
C SER A 133 -6.61 13.88 2.95
N THR A 134 -5.41 14.20 3.46
CA THR A 134 -5.26 14.79 4.79
C THR A 134 -3.89 15.47 4.90
N THR A 135 -3.67 16.22 5.97
CA THR A 135 -2.32 16.66 6.33
C THR A 135 -1.55 15.51 6.95
N ILE A 136 -0.22 15.51 6.83
CA ILE A 136 0.65 14.45 7.37
C ILE A 136 0.36 14.22 8.86
N GLN A 137 0.33 15.28 9.66
CA GLN A 137 0.12 15.19 11.11
C GLN A 137 -1.26 14.60 11.48
N LYS A 138 -2.30 14.97 10.74
CA LYS A 138 -3.64 14.43 10.94
C LYS A 138 -3.71 12.95 10.55
N GLY A 139 -3.07 12.57 9.44
CA GLY A 139 -2.97 11.18 9.00
C GLY A 139 -2.23 10.31 10.01
N LEU A 140 -1.07 10.75 10.51
CA LEU A 140 -0.32 10.06 11.56
C LEU A 140 -1.19 9.83 12.81
N ARG A 141 -1.89 10.87 13.28
CA ARG A 141 -2.80 10.77 14.44
C ARG A 141 -3.96 9.83 14.17
N TYR A 142 -4.53 9.86 12.98
CA TYR A 142 -5.64 8.99 12.60
C TYR A 142 -5.25 7.51 12.66
N PHE A 143 -4.15 7.14 12.02
CA PHE A 143 -3.69 5.76 11.96
C PHE A 143 -2.92 5.28 13.19
N SER A 144 -2.54 6.17 14.12
CA SER A 144 -1.92 5.77 15.39
C SER A 144 -2.79 4.83 16.23
N ARG A 145 -4.09 4.83 15.99
CA ARG A 145 -5.06 3.95 16.65
C ARG A 145 -4.98 2.48 16.22
N VAL A 146 -4.36 2.21 15.08
CA VAL A 146 -4.40 0.89 14.41
C VAL A 146 -3.07 0.51 13.76
N LEU A 147 -1.95 0.89 14.38
CA LEU A 147 -0.60 0.67 13.84
C LEU A 147 -0.32 -0.81 13.52
N THR A 148 -0.81 -1.72 14.36
CA THR A 148 -0.58 -3.17 14.26
C THR A 148 -1.77 -3.95 13.71
N ASP A 149 -2.93 -3.31 13.54
CA ASP A 149 -4.20 -3.98 13.21
C ASP A 149 -4.39 -4.23 11.70
N GLY A 150 -3.42 -3.83 10.89
CA GLY A 150 -3.34 -4.18 9.48
C GLY A 150 -3.86 -3.17 8.45
N PRO A 151 -4.61 -2.08 8.76
CA PRO A 151 -5.06 -1.13 7.73
C PRO A 151 -3.91 -0.50 6.96
N ILE A 152 -2.82 -0.08 7.66
CA ILE A 152 -1.67 0.59 7.04
C ILE A 152 -1.05 -0.25 5.93
N SER A 153 -0.94 -1.56 6.13
CA SER A 153 -0.37 -2.45 5.10
C SER A 153 -1.24 -2.58 3.85
N ARG A 154 -2.57 -2.37 3.97
CA ARG A 154 -3.58 -2.58 2.93
C ARG A 154 -3.95 -1.32 2.14
N ILE A 155 -3.55 -0.16 2.62
CA ILE A 155 -3.81 1.14 1.97
C ILE A 155 -2.60 1.50 1.12
N ASN A 156 -2.83 2.08 -0.05
CA ASN A 156 -1.77 2.71 -0.83
C ASN A 156 -1.59 4.15 -0.34
N PHE A 157 -0.39 4.49 0.10
CA PHE A 157 -0.06 5.82 0.56
C PHE A 157 0.74 6.59 -0.49
N CYS A 158 0.44 7.86 -0.62
CA CYS A 158 1.26 8.80 -1.37
C CYS A 158 1.30 10.14 -0.64
N THR A 159 2.36 10.90 -0.85
CA THR A 159 2.54 12.24 -0.27
C THR A 159 3.06 13.21 -1.33
N ILE A 160 2.92 14.48 -1.09
CA ILE A 160 3.63 15.49 -1.87
C ILE A 160 5.05 15.57 -1.30
N PRO A 161 6.09 15.58 -2.14
CA PRO A 161 7.47 15.76 -1.67
C PRO A 161 7.61 17.00 -0.79
N GLU A 162 8.44 16.90 0.22
CA GLU A 162 8.74 18.03 1.10
C GLU A 162 9.46 19.13 0.30
N ARG A 163 9.04 20.35 0.47
CA ARG A 163 9.59 21.50 -0.22
C ARG A 163 10.62 22.19 0.67
N GLU A 164 11.63 22.74 0.05
CA GLU A 164 12.54 23.64 0.75
C GLU A 164 11.81 24.91 1.23
N ILE A 165 12.23 25.45 2.37
CA ILE A 165 11.66 26.69 2.90
C ILE A 165 12.00 27.81 1.92
N GLY A 166 10.96 28.55 1.48
CA GLY A 166 11.12 29.63 0.50
C GLY A 166 11.06 29.19 -0.97
N ALA A 167 10.92 27.88 -1.27
CA ALA A 167 10.70 27.44 -2.63
C ALA A 167 9.37 27.96 -3.19
N GLU A 168 9.34 28.21 -4.51
CA GLU A 168 8.12 28.66 -5.18
C GLU A 168 6.94 27.74 -4.95
N MET A 169 5.74 28.33 -4.82
CA MET A 169 4.51 27.55 -4.73
C MET A 169 4.28 26.82 -6.06
N PRO A 170 4.09 25.49 -6.07
CA PRO A 170 3.80 24.79 -7.30
C PRO A 170 2.46 25.27 -7.86
N VAL A 171 2.45 25.61 -9.13
CA VAL A 171 1.22 25.88 -9.89
C VAL A 171 0.68 24.53 -10.34
N TYR A 172 -0.47 24.14 -9.82
CA TYR A 172 -1.13 22.91 -10.22
C TYR A 172 -1.89 23.13 -11.53
N GLY A 173 -1.66 22.23 -12.49
CA GLY A 173 -2.36 22.24 -13.76
C GLY A 173 -3.88 21.98 -13.60
N TYR A 174 -4.60 22.35 -14.62
CA TYR A 174 -6.01 22.03 -14.77
C TYR A 174 -6.15 20.91 -15.80
N TYR A 175 -6.86 19.85 -15.43
CA TYR A 175 -7.19 18.75 -16.35
C TYR A 175 -8.48 19.13 -17.09
N GLY A 176 -8.37 19.66 -18.31
CA GLY A 176 -9.48 20.10 -19.14
C GLY A 176 -10.18 18.98 -19.90
N ASP A 177 -11.02 19.39 -20.86
CA ASP A 177 -11.78 18.45 -21.69
C ASP A 177 -10.88 17.57 -22.55
N ASP A 178 -9.75 18.07 -23.04
CA ASP A 178 -8.78 17.28 -23.81
C ASP A 178 -8.28 16.06 -23.00
N PHE A 179 -7.98 16.27 -21.71
CA PHE A 179 -7.58 15.19 -20.82
C PHE A 179 -8.73 14.22 -20.58
N ARG A 180 -9.95 14.72 -20.40
CA ARG A 180 -11.16 13.90 -20.24
C ARG A 180 -11.40 13.02 -21.47
N GLU A 181 -11.30 13.58 -22.67
CA GLU A 181 -11.43 12.86 -23.92
C GLU A 181 -10.33 11.80 -24.09
N ALA A 182 -9.09 12.14 -23.75
CA ALA A 182 -7.95 11.19 -23.77
C ALA A 182 -8.15 10.01 -22.80
N LEU A 183 -8.82 10.20 -21.65
CA LEU A 183 -9.13 9.14 -20.70
C LEU A 183 -10.29 8.23 -21.16
N ARG A 184 -11.17 8.72 -22.02
CA ARG A 184 -12.41 8.03 -22.38
C ARG A 184 -12.21 6.60 -22.91
N PRO A 185 -11.28 6.31 -23.83
CA PRO A 185 -11.04 4.96 -24.33
C PRO A 185 -10.65 3.96 -23.22
N TYR A 186 -9.83 4.41 -22.27
CA TYR A 186 -9.38 3.58 -21.15
C TYR A 186 -10.53 3.25 -20.19
N ILE A 187 -11.39 4.22 -19.91
CA ILE A 187 -12.60 4.02 -19.10
C ILE A 187 -13.55 3.05 -19.79
N GLU A 188 -13.76 3.18 -21.09
CA GLU A 188 -14.60 2.27 -21.86
C GLU A 188 -14.08 0.84 -21.87
N ASN A 189 -12.78 0.64 -21.97
CA ASN A 189 -12.17 -0.68 -21.86
C ASN A 189 -12.44 -1.32 -20.48
N LEU A 190 -12.31 -0.55 -19.41
CA LEU A 190 -12.65 -1.01 -18.05
C LEU A 190 -14.13 -1.35 -17.91
N CYS A 191 -15.03 -0.53 -18.47
CA CYS A 191 -16.48 -0.76 -18.40
C CYS A 191 -16.95 -1.99 -19.19
N LYS A 192 -16.27 -2.35 -20.26
CA LYS A 192 -16.59 -3.50 -21.11
C LYS A 192 -16.07 -4.83 -20.58
N THR A 193 -15.12 -4.79 -19.65
CA THR A 193 -14.43 -5.96 -19.13
C THR A 193 -15.09 -6.46 -17.86
N SER A 194 -15.33 -7.77 -17.79
CA SER A 194 -15.84 -8.46 -16.61
C SER A 194 -15.24 -9.86 -16.49
N GLY A 195 -15.18 -10.38 -15.29
CA GLY A 195 -14.64 -11.71 -15.00
C GLY A 195 -13.17 -11.71 -14.56
N LEU A 196 -12.50 -12.84 -14.74
CA LEU A 196 -11.11 -13.03 -14.35
C LEU A 196 -10.17 -12.34 -15.37
N VAL A 197 -9.23 -11.57 -14.85
CA VAL A 197 -8.18 -10.96 -15.67
C VAL A 197 -6.92 -11.82 -15.59
N GLU A 198 -6.51 -12.35 -16.74
CA GLU A 198 -5.23 -13.06 -16.88
C GLU A 198 -4.23 -12.15 -17.60
N CYS A 199 -3.15 -11.80 -16.94
CA CYS A 199 -2.06 -10.99 -17.47
C CYS A 199 -0.72 -11.56 -17.00
N GLU A 200 -0.06 -12.32 -17.85
CA GLU A 200 1.22 -12.95 -17.54
C GLU A 200 2.30 -11.93 -17.19
N GLN A 201 2.35 -10.82 -17.91
CA GLN A 201 3.35 -9.76 -17.67
C GLN A 201 3.17 -9.14 -16.27
N ALA A 202 1.93 -8.87 -15.86
CA ALA A 202 1.64 -8.37 -14.51
C ALA A 202 2.04 -9.38 -13.43
N PHE A 203 1.80 -10.67 -13.68
CA PHE A 203 2.16 -11.75 -12.75
C PHE A 203 3.68 -11.88 -12.62
N GLN A 204 4.41 -11.91 -13.74
CA GLN A 204 5.88 -11.99 -13.75
C GLN A 204 6.51 -10.74 -13.09
N LEU A 205 5.96 -9.56 -13.35
CA LEU A 205 6.38 -8.35 -12.67
C LEU A 205 6.17 -8.45 -11.14
N ALA A 206 5.01 -8.95 -10.70
CA ALA A 206 4.73 -9.13 -9.28
C ALA A 206 5.69 -10.12 -8.60
N LEU A 207 6.04 -11.22 -9.27
CA LEU A 207 7.04 -12.18 -8.78
C LEU A 207 8.42 -11.51 -8.62
N LYS A 208 8.86 -10.76 -9.63
CA LYS A 208 10.12 -10.05 -9.62
C LYS A 208 10.18 -9.00 -8.50
N LEU A 209 9.12 -8.20 -8.34
CA LEU A 209 9.01 -7.20 -7.28
C LEU A 209 8.99 -7.85 -5.89
N LYS A 210 8.32 -8.99 -5.73
CA LYS A 210 8.34 -9.78 -4.50
C LYS A 210 9.75 -10.20 -4.13
N GLU A 211 10.53 -10.67 -5.10
CA GLU A 211 11.92 -11.08 -4.88
C GLU A 211 12.80 -9.88 -4.52
N GLU A 212 12.71 -8.78 -5.26
CA GLU A 212 13.42 -7.53 -4.99
C GLU A 212 13.13 -7.00 -3.57
N ASN A 213 11.88 -7.01 -3.14
CA ASN A 213 11.48 -6.60 -1.79
C ASN A 213 12.01 -7.54 -0.71
N ALA A 214 11.99 -8.86 -0.96
CA ALA A 214 12.53 -9.84 -0.03
C ALA A 214 14.05 -9.70 0.10
N ASP A 215 14.75 -9.41 -0.99
CA ASP A 215 16.19 -9.14 -0.98
C ASP A 215 16.51 -7.88 -0.20
N PHE A 216 15.76 -6.80 -0.41
CA PHE A 216 15.92 -5.56 0.35
C PHE A 216 15.64 -5.78 1.84
N ALA A 217 14.59 -6.50 2.20
CA ALA A 217 14.28 -6.83 3.59
C ALA A 217 15.41 -7.66 4.25
N ARG A 218 15.98 -8.62 3.52
CA ARG A 218 17.14 -9.41 3.99
C ARG A 218 18.39 -8.56 4.15
N MET A 219 18.65 -7.66 3.21
CA MET A 219 19.78 -6.74 3.26
C MET A 219 19.68 -5.81 4.46
N THR A 220 18.51 -5.22 4.67
CA THR A 220 18.28 -4.24 5.75
C THR A 220 17.93 -4.88 7.08
N GLN A 221 17.66 -6.18 7.13
CA GLN A 221 17.16 -6.90 8.32
C GLN A 221 15.91 -6.24 8.93
N ASN A 222 15.09 -5.58 8.10
CA ASN A 222 13.93 -4.82 8.53
C ASN A 222 12.65 -5.64 8.40
N ARG A 223 12.16 -6.15 9.53
CA ARG A 223 10.94 -6.96 9.58
C ARG A 223 9.68 -6.18 9.26
N ILE A 224 9.64 -4.91 9.64
CA ILE A 224 8.49 -4.04 9.36
C ILE A 224 8.37 -3.82 7.86
N TYR A 225 9.49 -3.49 7.20
CA TYR A 225 9.52 -3.37 5.74
C TYR A 225 9.05 -4.67 5.05
N GLU A 226 9.55 -5.83 5.48
CA GLU A 226 9.13 -7.12 4.95
C GLU A 226 7.61 -7.31 5.06
N ASN A 227 7.03 -7.08 6.25
CA ASN A 227 5.59 -7.22 6.50
C ASN A 227 4.74 -6.26 5.65
N LEU A 228 5.19 -5.02 5.50
CA LEU A 228 4.49 -4.03 4.68
C LEU A 228 4.60 -4.34 3.18
N SER A 229 5.73 -4.89 2.74
CA SER A 229 6.00 -5.19 1.32
C SER A 229 5.09 -6.27 0.77
N PHE A 230 4.65 -7.24 1.56
CA PHE A 230 3.76 -8.31 1.08
C PHE A 230 2.47 -7.75 0.47
N ARG A 231 1.79 -6.83 1.16
CA ARG A 231 0.54 -6.25 0.67
C ARG A 231 0.76 -5.13 -0.34
N ALA A 232 1.85 -4.38 -0.23
CA ALA A 232 2.24 -3.42 -1.25
C ALA A 232 2.47 -4.11 -2.60
N ASN A 233 3.05 -5.30 -2.61
CA ASN A 233 3.22 -6.11 -3.81
C ASN A 233 1.88 -6.55 -4.42
N VAL A 234 0.90 -6.93 -3.59
CA VAL A 234 -0.47 -7.24 -4.07
C VAL A 234 -1.12 -6.00 -4.67
N ILE A 235 -1.00 -4.84 -4.03
CA ILE A 235 -1.50 -3.57 -4.57
C ILE A 235 -0.86 -3.27 -5.93
N ALA A 236 0.43 -3.48 -6.09
CA ALA A 236 1.14 -3.29 -7.34
C ALA A 236 0.61 -4.24 -8.43
N TYR A 237 0.39 -5.51 -8.12
CA TYR A 237 -0.21 -6.48 -9.05
C TYR A 237 -1.61 -6.06 -9.49
N LEU A 238 -2.48 -5.66 -8.55
CA LEU A 238 -3.83 -5.21 -8.87
C LEU A 238 -3.82 -3.95 -9.77
N LYS A 239 -2.92 -3.00 -9.50
CA LYS A 239 -2.74 -1.82 -10.38
C LYS A 239 -2.30 -2.23 -11.78
N ALA A 240 -1.36 -3.18 -11.89
CA ALA A 240 -0.89 -3.70 -13.17
C ALA A 240 -2.03 -4.32 -13.98
N CYS A 241 -2.89 -5.12 -13.34
CA CYS A 241 -4.07 -5.69 -13.98
C CYS A 241 -5.05 -4.60 -14.45
N VAL A 242 -5.30 -3.57 -13.64
CA VAL A 242 -6.19 -2.46 -14.02
C VAL A 242 -5.63 -1.69 -15.21
N LEU A 243 -4.33 -1.37 -15.21
CA LEU A 243 -3.69 -0.67 -16.34
C LEU A 243 -3.72 -1.51 -17.61
N TYR A 244 -3.45 -2.81 -17.51
CA TYR A 244 -3.52 -3.74 -18.62
C TYR A 244 -4.91 -3.75 -19.27
N VAL A 245 -5.97 -3.89 -18.47
CA VAL A 245 -7.36 -3.86 -18.96
C VAL A 245 -7.71 -2.49 -19.53
N ALA A 246 -7.34 -1.41 -18.85
CA ALA A 246 -7.58 -0.05 -19.33
C ALA A 246 -6.94 0.17 -20.71
N ASN A 247 -5.75 -0.37 -20.95
CA ASN A 247 -5.06 -0.31 -22.23
C ASN A 247 -5.52 -1.36 -23.26
N GLY A 248 -6.72 -1.87 -23.13
CA GLY A 248 -7.30 -2.85 -24.05
C GLY A 248 -6.60 -4.20 -24.06
N CYS A 249 -6.14 -4.65 -22.91
CA CYS A 249 -5.38 -5.89 -22.68
C CYS A 249 -4.06 -5.93 -23.45
N LYS A 250 -3.39 -4.79 -23.53
CA LYS A 250 -2.05 -4.69 -24.11
C LYS A 250 -1.08 -4.19 -23.04
N TRP A 251 0.04 -4.91 -22.90
CA TRP A 251 1.11 -4.52 -21.99
C TRP A 251 2.11 -3.60 -22.69
N GLU A 252 2.52 -2.55 -22.01
CA GLU A 252 3.52 -1.59 -22.45
C GLU A 252 4.63 -1.42 -21.40
N PRO A 253 5.89 -1.15 -21.81
CA PRO A 253 7.03 -1.00 -20.90
C PRO A 253 6.81 0.07 -19.82
N GLU A 254 6.13 1.15 -20.16
CA GLU A 254 5.81 2.27 -19.26
C GLU A 254 4.95 1.83 -18.07
N MET A 255 4.17 0.76 -18.25
CA MET A 255 3.38 0.17 -17.14
C MET A 255 4.31 -0.47 -16.12
N ASP A 256 5.36 -1.20 -16.56
CA ASP A 256 6.34 -1.78 -15.63
C ASP A 256 7.03 -0.68 -14.80
N GLU A 257 7.50 0.39 -15.45
CA GLU A 257 8.15 1.51 -14.78
C GLU A 257 7.23 2.20 -13.76
N PHE A 258 6.00 2.49 -14.17
CA PHE A 258 5.01 3.11 -13.29
C PHE A 258 4.68 2.23 -12.07
N ILE A 259 4.48 0.92 -12.26
CA ILE A 259 4.17 0.00 -11.18
C ILE A 259 5.33 -0.12 -10.20
N ARG A 260 6.57 -0.21 -10.69
CA ARG A 260 7.78 -0.21 -9.86
C ARG A 260 7.90 1.06 -9.04
N TRP A 261 7.76 2.21 -9.70
CA TRP A 261 7.78 3.50 -9.02
C TRP A 261 6.68 3.58 -7.97
N SER A 262 5.44 3.25 -8.33
CA SER A 262 4.28 3.32 -7.44
C SER A 262 4.42 2.44 -6.20
N LEU A 263 4.96 1.22 -6.34
CA LEU A 263 5.22 0.32 -5.22
C LEU A 263 6.30 0.87 -4.29
N ARG A 264 7.43 1.32 -4.86
CA ARG A 264 8.54 1.88 -4.08
C ARG A 264 8.09 3.13 -3.31
N TYR A 265 7.30 3.97 -3.96
CA TYR A 265 6.79 5.19 -3.34
C TYR A 265 5.78 4.92 -2.22
N ASP A 266 4.90 3.94 -2.38
CA ASP A 266 4.00 3.48 -1.32
C ASP A 266 4.78 2.96 -0.10
N LEU A 267 5.78 2.11 -0.33
CA LEU A 267 6.64 1.59 0.75
C LEU A 267 7.46 2.71 1.42
N TYR A 268 7.99 3.65 0.65
CA TYR A 268 8.65 4.83 1.20
C TYR A 268 7.73 5.62 2.13
N CYS A 269 6.50 5.90 1.70
CA CYS A 269 5.51 6.61 2.53
C CYS A 269 5.18 5.83 3.81
N LYS A 270 4.94 4.52 3.70
CA LYS A 270 4.64 3.66 4.85
C LYS A 270 5.77 3.63 5.87
N MET A 271 7.00 3.45 5.40
CA MET A 271 8.17 3.42 6.28
C MET A 271 8.44 4.78 6.91
N ARG A 272 8.40 5.86 6.11
CA ARG A 272 8.62 7.23 6.60
C ARG A 272 7.62 7.65 7.66
N PHE A 273 6.33 7.36 7.45
CA PHE A 273 5.27 7.86 8.33
C PHE A 273 4.94 6.92 9.48
N PHE A 274 5.11 5.63 9.31
CA PHE A 274 4.62 4.65 10.28
C PHE A 274 5.68 3.68 10.77
N GLY A 275 6.82 3.55 10.10
CA GLY A 275 7.84 2.54 10.42
C GLY A 275 8.26 2.56 11.88
N ASP A 276 8.70 3.71 12.38
CA ASP A 276 9.13 3.86 13.78
C ASP A 276 7.98 3.67 14.79
N ALA A 277 6.78 4.14 14.45
CA ALA A 277 5.61 3.99 15.31
C ALA A 277 5.17 2.53 15.43
N ILE A 278 5.20 1.78 14.32
CA ILE A 278 4.93 0.33 14.31
C ILE A 278 5.99 -0.39 15.13
N ALA A 279 7.28 -0.04 14.95
CA ALA A 279 8.37 -0.62 15.72
C ALA A 279 8.13 -0.48 17.23
N LYS A 280 7.81 0.73 17.68
CA LYS A 280 7.53 1.01 19.08
C LYS A 280 6.26 0.30 19.60
N ALA A 281 5.22 0.21 18.78
CA ALA A 281 3.98 -0.45 19.17
C ALA A 281 4.14 -1.97 19.33
N GLU A 282 4.93 -2.60 18.47
CA GLU A 282 5.27 -4.01 18.59
C GLU A 282 6.20 -4.29 19.79
N ASP A 283 7.07 -3.33 20.19
CA ASP A 283 7.93 -3.46 21.38
C ASP A 283 7.16 -3.37 22.69
N GLY A 284 6.07 -2.60 22.74
CA GLY A 284 5.26 -2.43 23.96
C GLY A 284 4.52 -3.70 24.44
N GLY A 285 4.47 -4.75 23.60
CA GLY A 285 3.72 -5.99 23.89
C GLY A 285 4.54 -7.20 24.33
N VAL A 286 5.81 -7.28 23.94
CA VAL A 286 6.72 -8.40 24.30
C VAL A 286 8.16 -7.88 24.30
N LYS A 287 8.89 -8.04 25.37
CA LYS A 287 10.34 -7.88 25.41
C LYS A 287 11.00 -8.94 24.50
N SER A 288 10.89 -8.76 23.20
CA SER A 288 11.62 -9.57 22.23
C SER A 288 13.00 -8.94 22.01
N SER A 289 13.99 -9.54 22.60
CA SER A 289 15.41 -9.21 22.54
C SER A 289 16.05 -9.43 21.15
N ARG A 290 15.31 -9.33 20.04
CA ARG A 290 15.79 -9.73 18.70
C ARG A 290 15.50 -8.72 17.61
N ARG A 291 15.66 -7.42 17.88
CA ARG A 291 15.59 -6.43 16.80
C ARG A 291 16.98 -5.96 16.42
N GLY A 292 17.36 -6.34 15.21
CA GLY A 292 18.49 -5.72 14.54
C GLY A 292 18.11 -4.32 14.03
N PRO A 293 19.08 -3.48 13.71
CA PRO A 293 18.85 -2.16 13.13
C PRO A 293 18.16 -2.30 11.77
N ALA A 294 17.47 -1.25 11.35
CA ALA A 294 16.79 -1.17 10.06
C ALA A 294 17.71 -1.50 8.87
N ASN A 295 18.99 -1.22 8.99
CA ASN A 295 19.97 -1.50 7.93
C ASN A 295 21.39 -1.69 8.50
N LEU A 296 21.75 -2.93 8.81
CA LEU A 296 23.10 -3.27 9.30
C LEU A 296 24.21 -2.91 8.30
N LEU A 297 23.93 -3.01 7.01
CA LEU A 297 24.91 -2.69 5.98
C LEU A 297 25.24 -1.18 5.92
N GLN A 298 24.26 -0.32 6.19
CA GLN A 298 24.46 1.14 6.24
C GLN A 298 25.20 1.62 7.48
N LEU A 299 25.25 0.81 8.52
CA LEU A 299 26.00 1.12 9.75
C LEU A 299 27.48 0.78 9.61
N LEU A 300 27.83 -0.09 8.67
CA LEU A 300 29.19 -0.44 8.36
C LEU A 300 29.84 0.64 7.47
N PRO A 301 31.16 0.85 7.61
CA PRO A 301 31.91 1.65 6.64
C PRO A 301 31.92 0.94 5.27
N ASP A 302 32.26 1.68 4.21
CA ASP A 302 32.31 1.15 2.85
C ASP A 302 33.28 -0.03 2.68
N GLU A 303 34.33 -0.05 3.50
CA GLU A 303 35.27 -1.16 3.67
C GLU A 303 35.23 -1.59 5.13
N PHE A 304 34.97 -2.87 5.39
CA PHE A 304 34.84 -3.39 6.75
C PHE A 304 35.36 -4.82 6.88
N SER A 305 35.76 -5.16 8.11
CA SER A 305 36.21 -6.50 8.51
C SER A 305 35.05 -7.35 9.02
N TYR A 306 35.30 -8.65 9.14
CA TYR A 306 34.38 -9.56 9.81
C TYR A 306 34.11 -9.15 11.27
N GLN A 307 35.13 -8.64 11.96
CA GLN A 307 35.03 -8.23 13.37
C GLN A 307 34.15 -7.00 13.54
N GLU A 308 34.23 -6.02 12.64
CA GLU A 308 33.35 -4.85 12.65
C GLU A 308 31.90 -5.24 12.39
N ALA A 309 31.65 -6.12 11.43
CA ALA A 309 30.31 -6.64 11.19
C ALA A 309 29.75 -7.43 12.38
N MET A 310 30.60 -8.15 13.10
CA MET A 310 30.24 -8.86 14.33
C MET A 310 29.97 -7.89 15.48
N ALA A 311 30.80 -6.87 15.64
CA ALA A 311 30.65 -5.84 16.68
C ALA A 311 29.32 -5.10 16.55
N ILE A 312 28.98 -4.64 15.34
CA ILE A 312 27.69 -4.00 15.07
C ILE A 312 26.53 -4.95 15.36
N ARG A 313 26.62 -6.22 14.98
CA ARG A 313 25.56 -7.18 15.32
C ARG A 313 25.36 -7.35 16.82
N LEU A 314 26.45 -7.38 17.59
CA LEU A 314 26.40 -7.50 19.06
C LEU A 314 25.82 -6.23 19.71
N GLU A 315 26.19 -5.07 19.23
CA GLU A 315 25.66 -3.78 19.69
C GLU A 315 24.12 -3.72 19.55
N TYR A 316 23.60 -4.30 18.48
CA TYR A 316 22.15 -4.38 18.24
C TYR A 316 21.49 -5.66 18.74
N GLY A 317 22.12 -6.39 19.67
CA GLY A 317 21.55 -7.55 20.34
C GLY A 317 21.43 -8.82 19.48
N LEU A 318 22.09 -8.87 18.33
CA LEU A 318 22.09 -10.03 17.44
C LEU A 318 23.24 -10.97 17.78
N GLY A 319 22.94 -12.27 17.86
CA GLY A 319 23.93 -13.27 18.25
C GLY A 319 25.11 -13.38 17.27
N GLN A 320 26.31 -13.61 17.82
CA GLN A 320 27.59 -13.71 17.11
C GLN A 320 27.58 -14.77 16.00
N LYS A 321 26.92 -15.93 16.23
CA LYS A 321 26.86 -17.05 15.27
C LYS A 321 26.23 -16.69 13.92
N GLY A 322 25.38 -15.68 13.86
CA GLY A 322 24.72 -15.23 12.63
C GLY A 322 25.58 -14.37 11.71
N THR A 323 26.72 -13.84 12.15
CA THR A 323 27.57 -12.94 11.37
C THR A 323 28.08 -13.57 10.09
N ARG A 324 28.59 -14.79 10.17
CA ARG A 324 29.11 -15.52 9.00
C ARG A 324 28.02 -15.79 7.96
N VAL A 325 26.82 -16.14 8.39
CA VAL A 325 25.67 -16.37 7.51
C VAL A 325 25.24 -15.09 6.83
N MET A 326 25.17 -13.99 7.58
CA MET A 326 24.84 -12.67 7.06
C MET A 326 25.83 -12.21 5.98
N ILE A 327 27.13 -12.27 6.25
CA ILE A 327 28.17 -11.87 5.30
C ILE A 327 28.14 -12.77 4.06
N ASN A 328 28.00 -14.08 4.20
CA ASN A 328 27.92 -15.00 3.06
C ASN A 328 26.69 -14.69 2.19
N ASN A 329 25.56 -14.37 2.79
CA ASN A 329 24.37 -13.96 2.06
C ASN A 329 24.60 -12.64 1.31
N TRP A 330 25.25 -11.67 1.93
CA TRP A 330 25.57 -10.40 1.27
C TRP A 330 26.53 -10.59 0.08
N VAL A 331 27.53 -11.45 0.21
CA VAL A 331 28.43 -11.81 -0.90
C VAL A 331 27.66 -12.52 -2.01
N HIS A 332 26.88 -13.54 -1.66
CA HIS A 332 26.07 -14.31 -2.62
C HIS A 332 25.08 -13.44 -3.41
N ARG A 333 24.46 -12.46 -2.72
CA ARG A 333 23.53 -11.51 -3.32
C ARG A 333 24.20 -10.33 -4.04
N GLY A 334 25.53 -10.28 -3.97
CA GLY A 334 26.30 -9.24 -4.64
C GLY A 334 26.19 -7.84 -4.03
N TYR A 335 25.86 -7.74 -2.74
CA TYR A 335 25.84 -6.46 -2.01
C TYR A 335 27.24 -6.01 -1.60
N ILE A 336 28.11 -6.98 -1.29
CA ILE A 336 29.50 -6.78 -0.92
C ILE A 336 30.41 -7.70 -1.73
N GLU A 337 31.68 -7.35 -1.82
CA GLU A 337 32.75 -8.15 -2.40
C GLU A 337 33.82 -8.42 -1.39
N ARG A 338 34.45 -9.61 -1.47
CA ARG A 338 35.64 -9.95 -0.68
C ARG A 338 36.86 -9.35 -1.34
N LYS A 339 37.76 -8.73 -0.57
CA LYS A 339 39.09 -8.33 -1.05
C LYS A 339 39.91 -9.60 -1.25
N SER A 340 40.17 -9.98 -2.49
CA SER A 340 41.16 -11.00 -2.79
C SER A 340 42.54 -10.34 -2.70
N PHE A 341 43.35 -10.70 -1.72
CA PHE A 341 44.78 -10.42 -1.79
C PHE A 341 45.33 -11.27 -2.94
N GLN A 342 45.70 -10.65 -4.03
CA GLN A 342 46.61 -11.27 -4.98
C GLN A 342 47.95 -11.46 -4.24
N SER A 343 48.26 -12.71 -3.94
CA SER A 343 49.56 -13.10 -3.46
C SER A 343 50.57 -12.68 -4.51
N ALA A 344 51.38 -11.68 -4.19
CA ALA A 344 52.61 -11.41 -4.95
C ALA A 344 53.45 -12.69 -4.90
N SER A 345 53.61 -13.29 -6.07
CA SER A 345 54.52 -14.42 -6.28
C SER A 345 55.96 -13.98 -5.96
N GLN A 346 56.68 -14.89 -5.36
CA GLN A 346 58.12 -15.00 -5.14
C GLN A 346 58.67 -14.41 -3.86
N ALA A 347 58.77 -15.27 -2.84
CA ALA A 347 60.00 -15.53 -2.13
C ALA A 347 59.87 -16.83 -1.34
N LYS A 348 60.61 -17.85 -1.74
CA LYS A 348 60.85 -19.06 -0.98
C LYS A 348 61.74 -18.64 0.21
N THR A 349 61.28 -18.90 1.45
CA THR A 349 62.09 -19.36 2.57
C THR A 349 61.19 -19.73 3.74
N ASP A 350 61.52 -20.82 4.40
CA ASP A 350 60.82 -21.46 5.50
C ASP A 350 60.54 -20.52 6.67
N VAL A 351 59.28 -20.44 7.08
CA VAL A 351 58.85 -20.11 8.45
C VAL A 351 57.52 -20.74 8.76
N ASN A 352 57.46 -21.37 9.92
CA ASN A 352 56.29 -22.05 10.52
C ASN A 352 54.98 -21.32 10.39
N PHE A 353 54.00 -21.93 9.70
CA PHE A 353 52.61 -21.47 9.63
C PHE A 353 51.82 -21.91 10.86
N SER A 354 51.87 -21.17 11.92
CA SER A 354 50.85 -21.19 12.97
C SER A 354 50.57 -19.74 13.40
N ASN A 355 49.34 -19.27 13.13
CA ASN A 355 48.77 -17.96 13.49
C ASN A 355 48.97 -16.78 12.52
N VAL A 356 48.44 -16.93 11.29
CA VAL A 356 48.03 -15.76 10.50
C VAL A 356 46.50 -15.83 10.39
N SER A 357 45.80 -15.09 11.24
CA SER A 357 44.37 -14.82 11.08
C SER A 357 44.25 -13.88 9.89
N PHE A 358 43.88 -14.42 8.73
CA PHE A 358 43.47 -13.61 7.56
C PHE A 358 42.22 -12.86 7.95
N GLU A 359 42.32 -11.59 8.32
CA GLU A 359 41.16 -10.72 8.43
C GLU A 359 40.57 -10.50 7.03
N ASN A 360 39.47 -11.19 6.75
CA ASN A 360 38.76 -10.98 5.51
C ASN A 360 38.15 -9.57 5.52
N THR A 361 38.59 -8.73 4.60
CA THR A 361 38.03 -7.40 4.36
C THR A 361 36.97 -7.49 3.25
N TYR A 362 35.90 -6.74 3.42
CA TYR A 362 34.76 -6.71 2.52
C TYR A 362 34.49 -5.28 2.07
N PHE A 363 34.01 -5.11 0.81
CA PHE A 363 33.63 -3.81 0.24
C PHE A 363 32.14 -3.80 -0.11
N ILE A 364 31.46 -2.74 0.30
CA ILE A 364 30.09 -2.49 -0.13
C ILE A 364 30.11 -2.04 -1.60
N LYS A 365 29.34 -2.68 -2.48
CA LYS A 365 29.23 -2.26 -3.89
C LYS A 365 28.63 -0.87 -4.00
N LEU A 366 29.11 -0.09 -4.97
CA LEU A 366 28.80 1.34 -5.15
C LEU A 366 27.29 1.64 -5.09
N LYS A 367 26.46 0.79 -5.72
CA LYS A 367 24.99 0.96 -5.74
C LYS A 367 24.31 0.77 -4.36
N TYR A 368 25.01 0.24 -3.36
CA TYR A 368 24.50 -0.01 -2.01
C TYR A 368 25.18 0.84 -0.94
N ARG A 369 26.10 1.72 -1.30
CA ARG A 369 26.75 2.65 -0.38
C ARG A 369 25.78 3.73 0.08
N LYS A 370 26.09 4.39 1.19
CA LYS A 370 25.25 5.46 1.78
C LYS A 370 24.87 6.54 0.76
N ASP A 371 25.77 6.87 -0.15
CA ASP A 371 25.55 7.89 -1.20
C ASP A 371 24.78 7.36 -2.42
N GLY A 372 24.62 6.05 -2.55
CA GLY A 372 23.89 5.38 -3.66
C GLY A 372 22.44 5.01 -3.35
N ILE A 373 22.04 5.04 -2.07
CA ILE A 373 20.66 4.70 -1.63
C ILE A 373 19.83 5.97 -1.40
N ASN A 374 20.13 7.04 -2.10
CA ASN A 374 19.32 8.25 -2.04
C ASN A 374 18.05 8.03 -2.90
N ILE A 375 17.03 7.43 -2.29
CA ILE A 375 15.69 7.22 -2.88
C ILE A 375 15.07 8.57 -3.30
N GLU A 376 15.52 9.67 -2.68
CA GLU A 376 15.06 11.03 -3.00
C GLU A 376 15.57 11.56 -4.36
N LYS A 377 16.63 10.98 -4.93
CA LYS A 377 17.17 11.42 -6.24
C LYS A 377 16.55 10.71 -7.44
N ASN A 378 15.74 9.67 -7.23
CA ASN A 378 15.10 8.87 -8.28
C ASN A 378 13.57 8.82 -8.18
N CYS A 379 12.95 9.74 -7.40
CA CYS A 379 11.49 9.96 -7.36
C CYS A 379 11.13 11.29 -8.01
#